data_3be7763b9fe376be8c367a6630be00fe
#
_entry.id   3be7763b9fe376be8c367a6630be00fe
#
_cell.length_a   1.000
_cell.length_b   1.000
_cell.length_c   1.000
_cell.angle_alpha   90.00
_cell.angle_beta   90.00
_cell.angle_gamma   90.00
#
_symmetry.space_group_name_H-M   'P 1'
#
loop_
_entity.id
_entity.type
_entity.pdbx_description
1 polymer ?
#
loop_
_entity_poly.entity_id
_entity_poly.type
_entity_poly.pdbx_seq_one_letter_code
_entity_poly.pdbx_strand_id
1 'polypeptide(L)'
;DANPLIEGMIELRGVYLPVIDLPKWMGFEMSDEEREKSIIIVSDFSHNFIGMRVAHIHGVEEKNWTDIKPASNYNMNVNTNQVINHTYLENSDTLCFILDIEKLLIEAMPSMAEKIFASAKSVVDKGYQISDAVKNRKILFAEDSRAIQQYMGMVFDQLGLRYQGFDNGRLLLNYLDTLDNMDDVSMVFTDLEMPEASGHTVIKEMKANPKTRNTPIIVHTSMTSDNNSREVLDMGADHFVGKVDTDLIVATIHKIEEKYYPQTV
;
A
#
# COMPACT_ATOMS: atom_id res chain seq x y z
N ASP A 1 -17.92 -16.83 14.46
CA ASP A 1 -19.00 -16.20 13.71
C ASP A 1 -18.43 -15.75 12.37
N ALA A 2 -19.15 -16.06 11.26
CA ALA A 2 -18.71 -15.63 9.93
C ALA A 2 -18.77 -14.10 9.82
N ASN A 3 -17.77 -13.48 9.21
CA ASN A 3 -17.77 -12.04 8.97
C ASN A 3 -18.97 -11.68 8.07
N PRO A 4 -19.84 -10.74 8.49
CA PRO A 4 -21.05 -10.39 7.73
C PRO A 4 -20.79 -9.78 6.35
N LEU A 5 -19.54 -9.41 6.04
CA LEU A 5 -19.11 -8.91 4.74
C LEU A 5 -18.81 -10.06 3.76
N ILE A 6 -18.58 -11.29 4.24
CA ILE A 6 -18.34 -12.45 3.38
C ILE A 6 -19.66 -13.14 3.09
N GLU A 7 -20.07 -13.15 1.83
CA GLU A 7 -21.29 -13.81 1.39
C GLU A 7 -21.15 -15.34 1.27
N GLY A 8 -19.93 -15.82 0.99
CA GLY A 8 -19.64 -17.22 0.76
C GLY A 8 -18.32 -17.42 0.03
N MET A 9 -18.16 -18.62 -0.53
CA MET A 9 -17.00 -19.01 -1.31
C MET A 9 -17.42 -19.37 -2.73
N ILE A 10 -16.64 -19.00 -3.71
CA ILE A 10 -16.80 -19.46 -5.09
C ILE A 10 -15.56 -20.25 -5.52
N GLU A 11 -15.74 -21.17 -6.43
CA GLU A 11 -14.66 -21.89 -7.07
C GLU A 11 -14.34 -21.24 -8.43
N LEU A 12 -13.08 -20.84 -8.61
CA LEU A 12 -12.59 -20.33 -9.87
C LEU A 12 -11.31 -21.10 -10.27
N ARG A 13 -11.39 -21.87 -11.35
CA ARG A 13 -10.25 -22.64 -11.89
C ARG A 13 -9.58 -23.56 -10.85
N GLY A 14 -10.39 -24.19 -10.00
CA GLY A 14 -9.91 -25.11 -8.96
C GLY A 14 -9.43 -24.42 -7.66
N VAL A 15 -9.55 -23.08 -7.56
CA VAL A 15 -9.22 -22.30 -6.37
C VAL A 15 -10.51 -21.79 -5.74
N TYR A 16 -10.67 -22.03 -4.43
CA TYR A 16 -11.78 -21.45 -3.66
C TYR A 16 -11.37 -20.09 -3.14
N LEU A 17 -12.21 -19.07 -3.42
CA LEU A 17 -11.98 -17.71 -2.98
C LEU A 17 -13.23 -17.13 -2.30
N PRO A 18 -13.06 -16.33 -1.24
CA PRO A 18 -14.17 -15.67 -0.57
C PRO A 18 -14.76 -14.57 -1.46
N VAL A 19 -16.08 -14.37 -1.34
CA VAL A 19 -16.79 -13.28 -2.00
C VAL A 19 -17.19 -12.26 -0.96
N ILE A 20 -16.73 -11.02 -1.14
CA ILE A 20 -17.02 -9.88 -0.30
C ILE A 20 -18.17 -9.08 -0.92
N ASP A 21 -19.16 -8.72 -0.10
CA ASP A 21 -20.24 -7.81 -0.47
C ASP A 21 -19.74 -6.36 -0.42
N LEU A 22 -19.23 -5.86 -1.54
CA LEU A 22 -18.68 -4.51 -1.63
C LEU A 22 -19.74 -3.42 -1.36
N PRO A 23 -20.98 -3.48 -1.92
CA PRO A 23 -22.05 -2.56 -1.57
C PRO A 23 -22.31 -2.50 -0.07
N LYS A 24 -22.43 -3.64 0.59
CA LYS A 24 -22.65 -3.71 2.04
C LYS A 24 -21.51 -3.07 2.83
N TRP A 25 -20.28 -3.29 2.41
CA TRP A 25 -19.13 -2.64 3.03
C TRP A 25 -19.19 -1.11 2.89
N MET A 26 -19.68 -0.62 1.75
CA MET A 26 -19.90 0.80 1.50
C MET A 26 -21.15 1.37 2.20
N GLY A 27 -21.93 0.53 2.89
CA GLY A 27 -23.17 0.94 3.57
C GLY A 27 -24.41 0.98 2.68
N PHE A 28 -24.37 0.30 1.51
CA PHE A 28 -25.49 0.16 0.59
C PHE A 28 -26.10 -1.24 0.67
N GLU A 29 -27.40 -1.31 0.45
CA GLU A 29 -28.12 -2.57 0.29
C GLU A 29 -28.47 -2.76 -1.18
N MET A 30 -28.27 -3.99 -1.68
CA MET A 30 -28.73 -4.41 -3.00
C MET A 30 -30.08 -5.10 -2.89
N SER A 31 -31.00 -4.79 -3.78
CA SER A 31 -32.22 -5.55 -3.96
C SER A 31 -31.92 -6.97 -4.50
N ASP A 32 -32.87 -7.90 -4.36
CA ASP A 32 -32.72 -9.27 -4.88
C ASP A 32 -32.50 -9.25 -6.41
N GLU A 33 -33.18 -8.35 -7.14
CA GLU A 33 -33.04 -8.21 -8.59
C GLU A 33 -31.64 -7.71 -8.98
N GLU A 34 -31.08 -6.74 -8.26
CA GLU A 34 -29.72 -6.25 -8.48
C GLU A 34 -28.69 -7.34 -8.16
N ARG A 35 -28.93 -8.10 -7.09
CA ARG A 35 -28.08 -9.21 -6.67
C ARG A 35 -28.02 -10.33 -7.71
N GLU A 36 -29.14 -10.68 -8.34
CA GLU A 36 -29.20 -11.65 -9.43
C GLU A 36 -28.41 -11.21 -10.67
N LYS A 37 -28.37 -9.90 -10.95
CA LYS A 37 -27.66 -9.30 -12.10
C LYS A 37 -26.24 -8.88 -11.78
N SER A 38 -25.82 -8.96 -10.52
CA SER A 38 -24.53 -8.52 -10.03
C SER A 38 -23.37 -9.33 -10.62
N ILE A 39 -22.19 -8.75 -10.57
CA ILE A 39 -20.95 -9.30 -11.11
C ILE A 39 -19.97 -9.49 -9.95
N ILE A 40 -19.09 -10.49 -10.03
CA ILE A 40 -17.99 -10.67 -9.11
C ILE A 40 -16.69 -10.30 -9.82
N ILE A 41 -16.02 -9.25 -9.32
CA ILE A 41 -14.68 -8.90 -9.74
C ILE A 41 -13.71 -9.73 -8.90
N VAL A 42 -12.80 -10.45 -9.56
CA VAL A 42 -11.74 -11.20 -8.87
C VAL A 42 -10.46 -10.39 -8.87
N SER A 43 -9.88 -10.19 -7.71
CA SER A 43 -8.61 -9.51 -7.52
C SER A 43 -7.59 -10.46 -6.87
N ASP A 44 -6.32 -10.31 -7.24
CA ASP A 44 -5.17 -10.93 -6.58
C ASP A 44 -4.49 -9.86 -5.70
N PHE A 45 -4.51 -10.09 -4.41
CA PHE A 45 -3.83 -9.24 -3.44
C PHE A 45 -2.76 -10.06 -2.71
N SER A 46 -1.49 -9.81 -3.03
CA SER A 46 -0.35 -10.53 -2.43
C SER A 46 -0.56 -12.05 -2.43
N HIS A 47 -0.91 -12.62 -3.59
CA HIS A 47 -1.21 -14.04 -3.81
C HIS A 47 -2.48 -14.57 -3.12
N ASN A 48 -3.33 -13.67 -2.64
CA ASN A 48 -4.64 -14.03 -2.10
C ASN A 48 -5.74 -13.58 -3.07
N PHE A 49 -6.41 -14.55 -3.68
CA PHE A 49 -7.54 -14.27 -4.56
C PHE A 49 -8.80 -13.98 -3.75
N ILE A 50 -9.47 -12.89 -4.10
CA ILE A 50 -10.74 -12.49 -3.51
C ILE A 50 -11.74 -12.13 -4.61
N GLY A 51 -13.01 -12.42 -4.37
CA GLY A 51 -14.13 -11.93 -5.16
C GLY A 51 -14.77 -10.74 -4.49
N MET A 52 -15.07 -9.71 -5.25
CA MET A 52 -15.83 -8.54 -4.78
C MET A 52 -17.12 -8.45 -5.59
N ARG A 53 -18.27 -8.53 -4.93
CA ARG A 53 -19.56 -8.34 -5.59
C ARG A 53 -19.79 -6.88 -5.88
N VAL A 54 -20.16 -6.56 -7.11
CA VAL A 54 -20.52 -5.21 -7.57
C VAL A 54 -21.83 -5.25 -8.36
N ALA A 55 -22.63 -4.20 -8.30
CA ALA A 55 -23.90 -4.13 -9.05
C ALA A 55 -23.64 -4.11 -10.57
N HIS A 56 -22.75 -3.25 -11.02
CA HIS A 56 -22.45 -3.06 -12.43
C HIS A 56 -20.98 -2.68 -12.64
N ILE A 57 -20.50 -2.92 -13.86
CA ILE A 57 -19.21 -2.42 -14.37
C ILE A 57 -19.52 -1.46 -15.52
N HIS A 58 -19.15 -0.20 -15.38
CA HIS A 58 -19.35 0.81 -16.44
C HIS A 58 -18.24 0.79 -17.48
N GLY A 59 -17.02 0.44 -17.09
CA GLY A 59 -15.88 0.38 -17.99
C GLY A 59 -14.55 0.49 -17.25
N VAL A 60 -13.51 0.66 -18.02
CA VAL A 60 -12.15 0.97 -17.57
C VAL A 60 -11.74 2.30 -18.17
N GLU A 61 -11.28 3.22 -17.35
CA GLU A 61 -10.78 4.52 -17.78
C GLU A 61 -9.34 4.72 -17.32
N GLU A 62 -8.52 5.29 -18.19
CA GLU A 62 -7.18 5.74 -17.81
C GLU A 62 -7.28 7.13 -17.20
N LYS A 63 -6.63 7.35 -16.04
CA LYS A 63 -6.58 8.64 -15.35
C LYS A 63 -5.14 9.06 -15.11
N ASN A 64 -4.86 10.34 -15.29
CA ASN A 64 -3.61 10.90 -14.81
C ASN A 64 -3.68 11.13 -13.30
N TRP A 65 -2.57 10.96 -12.60
CA TRP A 65 -2.48 11.23 -11.18
C TRP A 65 -2.87 12.67 -10.79
N THR A 66 -2.72 13.61 -11.71
CA THR A 66 -3.17 15.00 -11.54
C THR A 66 -4.68 15.16 -11.42
N ASP A 67 -5.44 14.19 -11.94
CA ASP A 67 -6.91 14.19 -11.97
C ASP A 67 -7.50 13.46 -10.75
N ILE A 68 -6.64 12.80 -9.96
CA ILE A 68 -7.00 12.11 -8.72
C ILE A 68 -6.75 13.06 -7.55
N LYS A 69 -7.78 13.25 -6.71
CA LYS A 69 -7.76 14.17 -5.58
C LYS A 69 -8.03 13.43 -4.27
N PRO A 70 -7.43 13.84 -3.14
CA PRO A 70 -7.72 13.26 -1.83
C PRO A 70 -9.20 13.37 -1.47
N ALA A 71 -9.76 12.33 -0.88
CA ALA A 71 -11.18 12.27 -0.50
C ALA A 71 -11.55 13.22 0.68
N SER A 72 -10.57 13.73 1.40
CA SER A 72 -10.75 14.55 2.62
C SER A 72 -11.56 15.83 2.45
N ASN A 73 -11.87 16.22 1.20
CA ASN A 73 -12.54 17.49 0.88
C ASN A 73 -14.06 17.38 0.69
N TYR A 74 -14.65 16.20 0.90
CA TYR A 74 -16.09 16.01 0.68
C TYR A 74 -16.84 15.65 1.96
N ASN A 75 -17.79 16.52 2.33
CA ASN A 75 -18.82 16.21 3.33
C ASN A 75 -19.93 15.37 2.65
N MET A 76 -19.77 14.04 2.61
CA MET A 76 -20.78 13.16 2.05
C MET A 76 -21.38 12.25 3.11
N ASN A 77 -22.65 11.85 2.90
CA ASN A 77 -23.32 10.80 3.68
C ASN A 77 -22.79 9.38 3.39
N VAL A 78 -21.68 9.28 2.69
CA VAL A 78 -20.95 8.02 2.45
C VAL A 78 -19.89 7.87 3.53
N ASN A 79 -19.65 6.65 3.96
CA ASN A 79 -18.62 6.37 4.96
C ASN A 79 -17.23 6.65 4.33
N THR A 80 -16.78 7.89 4.44
CA THR A 80 -15.53 8.41 3.83
C THR A 80 -14.28 7.67 4.30
N ASN A 81 -14.39 6.87 5.37
CA ASN A 81 -13.28 6.05 5.85
C ASN A 81 -12.88 4.89 4.91
N GLN A 82 -13.70 4.60 3.89
CA GLN A 82 -13.50 3.50 2.92
C GLN A 82 -12.96 4.01 1.59
N VAL A 83 -12.80 5.33 1.46
CA VAL A 83 -12.39 6.01 0.23
C VAL A 83 -11.04 6.66 0.46
N ILE A 84 -10.08 6.37 -0.41
CA ILE A 84 -8.76 7.02 -0.38
C ILE A 84 -8.82 8.33 -1.13
N ASN A 85 -9.33 8.28 -2.36
CA ASN A 85 -9.28 9.35 -3.33
C ASN A 85 -10.59 9.43 -4.14
N HIS A 86 -10.69 10.46 -4.97
CA HIS A 86 -11.77 10.61 -5.94
C HIS A 86 -11.26 11.19 -7.25
N THR A 87 -12.03 10.96 -8.31
CA THR A 87 -11.87 11.55 -9.64
C THR A 87 -13.24 11.75 -10.27
N TYR A 88 -13.29 12.29 -11.46
CA TYR A 88 -14.51 12.37 -12.25
C TYR A 88 -14.43 11.42 -13.45
N LEU A 89 -15.54 10.79 -13.80
CA LEU A 89 -15.61 9.97 -15.02
C LEU A 89 -15.40 10.87 -16.27
N GLU A 90 -14.78 10.31 -17.28
CA GLU A 90 -14.47 11.02 -18.51
C GLU A 90 -15.74 11.53 -19.18
N ASN A 91 -15.72 12.77 -19.63
CA ASN A 91 -16.84 13.44 -20.29
C ASN A 91 -18.12 13.54 -19.46
N SER A 92 -18.04 13.45 -18.15
CA SER A 92 -19.17 13.61 -17.23
C SER A 92 -18.77 14.33 -15.95
N ASP A 93 -19.77 14.90 -15.28
CA ASP A 93 -19.61 15.45 -13.91
C ASP A 93 -19.83 14.38 -12.82
N THR A 94 -19.79 13.09 -13.20
CA THR A 94 -20.01 11.99 -12.27
C THR A 94 -18.77 11.78 -11.42
N LEU A 95 -18.94 11.97 -10.11
CA LEU A 95 -17.89 11.73 -9.13
C LEU A 95 -17.65 10.23 -8.96
N CYS A 96 -16.40 9.81 -9.07
CA CYS A 96 -15.96 8.44 -8.89
C CYS A 96 -15.01 8.35 -7.69
N PHE A 97 -15.29 7.45 -6.76
CA PHE A 97 -14.45 7.21 -5.59
C PHE A 97 -13.48 6.07 -5.82
N ILE A 98 -12.25 6.27 -5.37
CA ILE A 98 -11.21 5.23 -5.33
C ILE A 98 -11.24 4.64 -3.93
N LEU A 99 -11.48 3.33 -3.84
CA LEU A 99 -11.68 2.61 -2.59
C LEU A 99 -10.35 2.13 -2.01
N ASP A 100 -10.27 2.11 -0.68
CA ASP A 100 -9.18 1.46 0.07
C ASP A 100 -9.44 -0.06 0.12
N ILE A 101 -8.93 -0.78 -0.87
CA ILE A 101 -9.12 -2.23 -0.97
C ILE A 101 -8.29 -2.96 0.09
N GLU A 102 -7.14 -2.45 0.51
CA GLU A 102 -6.35 -2.99 1.61
C GLU A 102 -7.15 -2.97 2.92
N LYS A 103 -7.82 -1.87 3.19
CA LYS A 103 -8.72 -1.76 4.34
C LYS A 103 -9.91 -2.71 4.25
N LEU A 104 -10.54 -2.82 3.06
CA LEU A 104 -11.60 -3.80 2.82
C LEU A 104 -11.16 -5.21 3.20
N LEU A 105 -9.96 -5.63 2.79
CA LEU A 105 -9.41 -6.94 3.08
C LEU A 105 -9.21 -7.17 4.57
N ILE A 106 -8.63 -6.21 5.27
CA ILE A 106 -8.40 -6.27 6.72
C ILE A 106 -9.73 -6.40 7.47
N GLU A 107 -10.75 -5.66 7.07
CA GLU A 107 -12.07 -5.68 7.71
C GLU A 107 -12.88 -6.95 7.35
N ALA A 108 -12.83 -7.40 6.10
CA ALA A 108 -13.56 -8.57 5.65
C ALA A 108 -12.92 -9.89 6.10
N MET A 109 -11.60 -9.92 6.23
CA MET A 109 -10.81 -11.12 6.54
C MET A 109 -9.97 -10.97 7.80
N PRO A 110 -10.58 -10.85 8.99
CA PRO A 110 -9.85 -10.62 10.26
C PRO A 110 -8.78 -11.66 10.54
N SER A 111 -9.01 -12.93 10.18
CA SER A 111 -8.02 -13.99 10.35
C SER A 111 -6.78 -13.81 9.48
N MET A 112 -6.92 -13.20 8.30
CA MET A 112 -5.80 -12.80 7.46
C MET A 112 -5.09 -11.59 8.05
N ALA A 113 -5.84 -10.58 8.46
CA ALA A 113 -5.31 -9.43 9.17
C ALA A 113 -4.55 -9.83 10.44
N GLU A 114 -5.11 -10.72 11.27
CA GLU A 114 -4.44 -11.27 12.45
C GLU A 114 -3.12 -11.96 12.11
N LYS A 115 -3.05 -12.74 11.03
CA LYS A 115 -1.81 -13.36 10.56
C LYS A 115 -0.79 -12.33 10.12
N ILE A 116 -1.21 -11.31 9.36
CA ILE A 116 -0.36 -10.20 8.91
C ILE A 116 0.21 -9.46 10.13
N PHE A 117 -0.65 -9.04 11.06
CA PHE A 117 -0.21 -8.34 12.27
C PHE A 117 0.57 -9.24 13.24
N ALA A 118 0.24 -10.55 13.33
CA ALA A 118 1.01 -11.50 14.12
C ALA A 118 2.40 -11.70 13.51
N SER A 119 2.54 -11.74 12.19
CA SER A 119 3.86 -11.82 11.55
C SER A 119 4.70 -10.59 11.86
N ALA A 120 4.12 -9.39 11.83
CA ALA A 120 4.81 -8.18 12.25
C ALA A 120 5.27 -8.25 13.71
N LYS A 121 4.44 -8.76 14.62
CA LYS A 121 4.81 -8.94 16.05
C LYS A 121 5.88 -10.01 16.26
N SER A 122 5.93 -11.05 15.44
CA SER A 122 6.88 -12.16 15.58
C SER A 122 8.29 -11.86 15.09
N VAL A 123 8.53 -10.66 14.54
CA VAL A 123 9.85 -10.22 14.06
C VAL A 123 10.92 -10.33 15.15
N VAL A 124 10.57 -9.95 16.38
CA VAL A 124 11.48 -10.02 17.54
C VAL A 124 11.85 -11.46 17.87
N ASP A 125 10.88 -12.39 17.81
CA ASP A 125 11.08 -13.81 18.13
C ASP A 125 12.02 -14.51 17.13
N LYS A 126 12.12 -13.99 15.90
CA LYS A 126 13.02 -14.49 14.87
C LYS A 126 14.48 -14.04 15.03
N GLY A 127 14.76 -13.20 16.03
CA GLY A 127 16.11 -12.79 16.37
C GLY A 127 16.76 -11.84 15.38
N TYR A 128 16.00 -11.16 14.54
CA TYR A 128 16.52 -10.15 13.63
C TYR A 128 17.18 -9.00 14.40
N GLN A 129 18.44 -8.74 14.09
CA GLN A 129 19.18 -7.63 14.69
C GLN A 129 19.49 -6.59 13.62
N ILE A 130 19.02 -5.39 13.83
CA ILE A 130 19.34 -4.22 13.00
C ILE A 130 20.45 -3.43 13.72
N SER A 131 21.43 -2.95 12.97
CA SER A 131 22.54 -2.18 13.52
C SER A 131 22.11 -0.81 14.05
N ASP A 132 22.91 -0.27 14.95
CA ASP A 132 22.74 1.09 15.48
C ASP A 132 22.86 2.13 14.36
N ALA A 133 23.59 1.84 13.29
CA ALA A 133 23.70 2.72 12.13
C ALA A 133 22.35 2.98 11.46
N VAL A 134 21.46 1.98 11.40
CA VAL A 134 20.09 2.13 10.89
C VAL A 134 19.15 2.62 11.99
N LYS A 135 19.22 2.08 13.21
CA LYS A 135 18.35 2.45 14.34
C LYS A 135 18.44 3.93 14.73
N ASN A 136 19.62 4.49 14.64
CA ASN A 136 19.86 5.91 14.96
C ASN A 136 19.35 6.87 13.87
N ARG A 137 18.95 6.36 12.70
CA ARG A 137 18.39 7.13 11.60
C ARG A 137 16.90 6.82 11.46
N LYS A 138 16.20 7.65 10.69
CA LYS A 138 14.78 7.44 10.39
C LYS A 138 14.62 6.66 9.09
N ILE A 139 13.63 5.77 9.07
CA ILE A 139 13.01 5.29 7.86
C ILE A 139 11.89 6.27 7.49
N LEU A 140 11.89 6.75 6.26
CA LEU A 140 10.76 7.52 5.74
C LEU A 140 9.93 6.61 4.84
N PHE A 141 8.60 6.75 4.87
CA PHE A 141 7.78 5.99 3.95
C PHE A 141 6.58 6.80 3.45
N ALA A 142 6.23 6.62 2.17
CA ALA A 142 5.03 7.19 1.56
C ALA A 142 4.06 6.06 1.20
N GLU A 143 2.82 6.18 1.67
CA GLU A 143 1.76 5.18 1.53
C GLU A 143 0.41 5.89 1.76
N ASP A 144 -0.56 5.72 0.88
CA ASP A 144 -1.87 6.38 0.99
C ASP A 144 -2.90 5.53 1.76
N SER A 145 -2.71 4.22 1.87
CA SER A 145 -3.53 3.35 2.70
C SER A 145 -3.13 3.46 4.18
N ARG A 146 -4.04 3.98 5.01
CA ARG A 146 -3.83 4.05 6.46
C ARG A 146 -3.62 2.69 7.12
N ALA A 147 -4.25 1.65 6.57
CA ALA A 147 -4.11 0.29 7.07
C ALA A 147 -2.67 -0.22 6.87
N ILE A 148 -2.09 0.04 5.70
CA ILE A 148 -0.70 -0.31 5.40
C ILE A 148 0.28 0.58 6.17
N GLN A 149 -0.01 1.88 6.34
CA GLN A 149 0.80 2.74 7.22
C GLN A 149 0.87 2.18 8.65
N GLN A 150 -0.26 1.75 9.22
CA GLN A 150 -0.29 1.12 10.54
C GLN A 150 0.52 -0.17 10.59
N TYR A 151 0.38 -1.03 9.57
CA TYR A 151 1.15 -2.26 9.45
C TYR A 151 2.66 -1.98 9.39
N MET A 152 3.09 -1.06 8.53
CA MET A 152 4.50 -0.67 8.42
C MET A 152 5.03 -0.11 9.75
N GLY A 153 4.25 0.76 10.41
CA GLY A 153 4.58 1.28 11.73
C GLY A 153 4.80 0.15 12.74
N MET A 154 3.90 -0.84 12.79
CA MET A 154 4.07 -2.00 13.68
C MET A 154 5.34 -2.80 13.40
N VAL A 155 5.68 -3.03 12.12
CA VAL A 155 6.92 -3.73 11.76
C VAL A 155 8.14 -2.94 12.24
N PHE A 156 8.17 -1.63 12.01
CA PHE A 156 9.29 -0.77 12.41
C PHE A 156 9.40 -0.65 13.94
N ASP A 157 8.28 -0.53 14.66
CA ASP A 157 8.26 -0.51 16.11
C ASP A 157 8.83 -1.80 16.71
N GLN A 158 8.49 -2.96 16.16
CA GLN A 158 9.02 -4.26 16.62
C GLN A 158 10.52 -4.39 16.37
N LEU A 159 11.05 -3.76 15.33
CA LEU A 159 12.48 -3.71 15.05
C LEU A 159 13.22 -2.62 15.86
N GLY A 160 12.50 -1.80 16.62
CA GLY A 160 13.06 -0.66 17.34
C GLY A 160 13.60 0.44 16.41
N LEU A 161 12.97 0.62 15.27
CA LEU A 161 13.36 1.60 14.25
C LEU A 161 12.59 2.91 14.41
N ARG A 162 13.26 4.02 14.15
CA ARG A 162 12.63 5.33 14.04
C ARG A 162 12.07 5.49 12.63
N TYR A 163 10.85 5.99 12.51
CA TYR A 163 10.23 6.18 11.21
C TYR A 163 9.33 7.41 11.15
N GLN A 164 8.97 7.80 9.94
CA GLN A 164 7.97 8.83 9.67
C GLN A 164 7.22 8.49 8.37
N GLY A 165 5.88 8.41 8.46
CA GLY A 165 4.99 8.15 7.34
C GLY A 165 4.46 9.43 6.70
N PHE A 166 4.10 9.32 5.42
CA PHE A 166 3.50 10.38 4.59
C PHE A 166 2.36 9.78 3.78
N ASP A 167 1.24 10.49 3.66
CA ASP A 167 0.04 10.03 2.97
C ASP A 167 0.18 9.98 1.43
N ASN A 168 1.28 10.50 0.89
CA ASN A 168 1.59 10.44 -0.54
C ASN A 168 3.05 10.82 -0.83
N GLY A 169 3.49 10.56 -2.05
CA GLY A 169 4.86 10.85 -2.47
C GLY A 169 5.19 12.35 -2.47
N ARG A 170 4.22 13.24 -2.73
CA ARG A 170 4.46 14.68 -2.73
C ARG A 170 4.78 15.21 -1.34
N LEU A 171 4.07 14.75 -0.31
CA LEU A 171 4.36 15.12 1.08
C LEU A 171 5.73 14.63 1.51
N LEU A 172 6.12 13.41 1.12
CA LEU A 172 7.47 12.89 1.35
C LEU A 172 8.54 13.78 0.68
N LEU A 173 8.39 14.09 -0.61
CA LEU A 173 9.35 14.92 -1.36
C LEU A 173 9.47 16.32 -0.75
N ASN A 174 8.35 16.94 -0.40
CA ASN A 174 8.34 18.24 0.26
C ASN A 174 9.08 18.19 1.61
N TYR A 175 8.91 17.12 2.39
CA TYR A 175 9.65 16.93 3.63
C TYR A 175 11.15 16.77 3.37
N LEU A 176 11.56 15.97 2.38
CA LEU A 176 12.96 15.81 1.99
C LEU A 176 13.59 17.15 1.61
N ASP A 177 12.84 18.06 0.96
CA ASP A 177 13.32 19.38 0.59
C ASP A 177 13.62 20.27 1.82
N THR A 178 12.94 20.07 2.94
CA THR A 178 13.17 20.81 4.19
C THR A 178 14.44 20.39 4.93
N LEU A 179 14.99 19.20 4.62
CA LEU A 179 16.20 18.69 5.28
C LEU A 179 17.45 19.35 4.71
N ASP A 180 18.41 19.72 5.55
CA ASP A 180 19.71 20.23 5.12
C ASP A 180 20.55 19.15 4.44
N ASN A 181 20.50 17.91 4.94
CA ASN A 181 21.17 16.71 4.43
C ASN A 181 20.36 15.45 4.75
N MET A 182 20.87 14.28 4.36
CA MET A 182 20.21 12.99 4.58
C MET A 182 20.82 12.16 5.72
N ASP A 183 21.63 12.77 6.58
CA ASP A 183 22.39 12.04 7.60
C ASP A 183 21.50 11.34 8.65
N ASP A 184 20.32 11.88 8.92
CA ASP A 184 19.30 11.29 9.83
C ASP A 184 18.31 10.35 9.11
N VAL A 185 18.50 10.07 7.81
CA VAL A 185 17.61 9.17 7.03
C VAL A 185 18.38 7.94 6.61
N SER A 186 17.88 6.75 6.98
CA SER A 186 18.49 5.48 6.60
C SER A 186 18.03 5.01 5.22
N MET A 187 16.77 5.07 4.96
CA MET A 187 16.17 4.61 3.71
C MET A 187 14.76 5.19 3.53
N VAL A 188 14.25 5.09 2.31
CA VAL A 188 12.90 5.51 1.94
C VAL A 188 12.14 4.31 1.41
N PHE A 189 10.95 4.06 1.94
CA PHE A 189 9.95 3.18 1.33
C PHE A 189 8.93 4.02 0.59
N THR A 190 8.46 3.55 -0.56
CA THR A 190 7.40 4.24 -1.31
C THR A 190 6.47 3.23 -1.96
N ASP A 191 5.16 3.44 -1.84
CA ASP A 191 4.23 2.78 -2.74
C ASP A 191 4.36 3.35 -4.16
N LEU A 192 3.91 2.60 -5.16
CA LEU A 192 3.87 3.04 -6.56
C LEU A 192 2.63 3.86 -6.84
N GLU A 193 1.50 3.45 -6.32
CA GLU A 193 0.19 4.00 -6.65
C GLU A 193 -0.31 4.95 -5.56
N MET A 194 0.11 6.20 -5.64
CA MET A 194 -0.30 7.24 -4.71
C MET A 194 -0.76 8.49 -5.45
N PRO A 195 -1.71 9.26 -4.87
CA PRO A 195 -2.12 10.55 -5.39
C PRO A 195 -0.98 11.57 -5.33
N GLU A 196 -1.10 12.66 -6.07
CA GLU A 196 -0.21 13.82 -6.14
C GLU A 196 1.21 13.51 -6.65
N ALA A 197 1.87 12.51 -6.12
CA ALA A 197 3.13 11.99 -6.64
C ALA A 197 3.21 10.48 -6.42
N SER A 198 3.26 9.72 -7.51
CA SER A 198 3.45 8.26 -7.50
C SER A 198 4.87 7.89 -7.05
N GLY A 199 5.09 6.62 -6.70
CA GLY A 199 6.43 6.11 -6.38
C GLY A 199 7.43 6.28 -7.52
N HIS A 200 6.98 6.21 -8.78
CA HIS A 200 7.82 6.53 -9.94
C HIS A 200 8.34 7.97 -9.89
N THR A 201 7.46 8.92 -9.50
CA THR A 201 7.84 10.32 -9.33
C THR A 201 8.83 10.47 -8.17
N VAL A 202 8.60 9.80 -7.05
CA VAL A 202 9.49 9.80 -5.88
C VAL A 202 10.89 9.31 -6.28
N ILE A 203 10.99 8.16 -6.95
CA ILE A 203 12.28 7.60 -7.40
C ILE A 203 12.98 8.60 -8.32
N LYS A 204 12.29 9.10 -9.34
CA LYS A 204 12.86 10.04 -10.33
C LYS A 204 13.38 11.31 -9.68
N GLU A 205 12.58 11.96 -8.83
CA GLU A 205 12.98 13.23 -8.20
C GLU A 205 14.11 13.01 -7.19
N MET A 206 14.07 11.94 -6.38
CA MET A 206 15.15 11.64 -5.43
C MET A 206 16.46 11.31 -6.15
N LYS A 207 16.46 10.52 -7.23
CA LYS A 207 17.68 10.16 -7.98
C LYS A 207 18.24 11.33 -8.78
N ALA A 208 17.42 12.28 -9.19
CA ALA A 208 17.86 13.51 -9.84
C ALA A 208 18.48 14.54 -8.87
N ASN A 209 18.12 14.51 -7.59
CA ASN A 209 18.57 15.48 -6.60
C ASN A 209 19.90 15.03 -5.94
N PRO A 210 21.01 15.81 -6.05
CA PRO A 210 22.30 15.48 -5.45
C PRO A 210 22.25 15.20 -3.94
N LYS A 211 21.29 15.80 -3.20
CA LYS A 211 21.11 15.62 -1.76
C LYS A 211 20.56 14.22 -1.44
N THR A 212 19.61 13.71 -2.22
CA THR A 212 18.87 12.48 -1.92
C THR A 212 19.26 11.27 -2.77
N ARG A 213 19.95 11.45 -3.90
CA ARG A 213 20.25 10.39 -4.88
C ARG A 213 20.94 9.14 -4.33
N ASN A 214 21.72 9.29 -3.25
CA ASN A 214 22.46 8.21 -2.62
C ASN A 214 21.65 7.53 -1.49
N THR A 215 20.48 8.07 -1.12
CA THR A 215 19.61 7.44 -0.13
C THR A 215 18.93 6.22 -0.75
N PRO A 216 18.97 5.05 -0.08
CA PRO A 216 18.31 3.85 -0.56
C PRO A 216 16.79 4.05 -0.72
N ILE A 217 16.23 3.55 -1.82
CA ILE A 217 14.80 3.58 -2.10
C ILE A 217 14.28 2.16 -2.27
N ILE A 218 13.30 1.79 -1.47
CA ILE A 218 12.60 0.51 -1.53
C ILE A 218 11.17 0.78 -2.02
N VAL A 219 10.77 0.10 -3.08
CA VAL A 219 9.38 0.12 -3.55
C VAL A 219 8.60 -0.94 -2.77
N HIS A 220 7.47 -0.55 -2.18
CA HIS A 220 6.59 -1.41 -1.39
C HIS A 220 5.17 -1.31 -1.95
N THR A 221 4.75 -2.29 -2.75
CA THR A 221 3.51 -2.19 -3.53
C THR A 221 2.77 -3.52 -3.65
N SER A 222 1.44 -3.45 -3.91
CA SER A 222 0.63 -4.62 -4.24
C SER A 222 0.86 -5.14 -5.66
N MET A 223 1.45 -4.32 -6.53
CA MET A 223 1.70 -4.65 -7.95
C MET A 223 2.98 -5.46 -8.12
N THR A 224 2.95 -6.74 -7.78
CA THR A 224 4.14 -7.63 -7.72
C THR A 224 4.55 -8.26 -9.05
N SER A 225 4.13 -7.71 -10.20
CA SER A 225 4.54 -8.26 -11.50
C SER A 225 6.04 -8.06 -11.79
N ASP A 226 6.64 -9.03 -12.50
CA ASP A 226 8.07 -8.96 -12.92
C ASP A 226 8.39 -7.70 -13.73
N ASN A 227 7.42 -7.20 -14.52
CA ASN A 227 7.61 -5.99 -15.31
C ASN A 227 7.73 -4.76 -14.44
N ASN A 228 6.83 -4.60 -13.45
CA ASN A 228 6.85 -3.47 -12.53
C ASN A 228 8.13 -3.46 -11.69
N SER A 229 8.57 -4.63 -11.20
CA SER A 229 9.80 -4.72 -10.42
C SER A 229 11.04 -4.31 -11.23
N ARG A 230 11.14 -4.74 -12.49
CA ARG A 230 12.25 -4.35 -13.38
C ARG A 230 12.25 -2.87 -13.67
N GLU A 231 11.08 -2.31 -14.01
CA GLU A 231 10.93 -0.89 -14.32
C GLU A 231 11.47 -0.01 -13.18
N VAL A 232 11.03 -0.22 -11.95
CA VAL A 232 11.44 0.61 -10.81
C VAL A 232 12.91 0.43 -10.43
N LEU A 233 13.47 -0.77 -10.60
CA LEU A 233 14.89 -1.03 -10.41
C LEU A 233 15.75 -0.32 -11.47
N ASP A 234 15.31 -0.33 -12.73
CA ASP A 234 15.96 0.39 -13.84
C ASP A 234 15.91 1.92 -13.63
N MET A 235 14.86 2.43 -12.99
CA MET A 235 14.74 3.83 -12.58
C MET A 235 15.66 4.21 -11.41
N GLY A 236 16.24 3.23 -10.72
CA GLY A 236 17.18 3.44 -9.63
C GLY A 236 16.67 3.11 -8.23
N ALA A 237 15.52 2.46 -8.08
CA ALA A 237 15.14 1.87 -6.81
C ALA A 237 16.16 0.78 -6.42
N ASP A 238 16.46 0.66 -5.14
CA ASP A 238 17.44 -0.30 -4.64
C ASP A 238 16.83 -1.68 -4.40
N HIS A 239 15.56 -1.72 -4.08
CA HIS A 239 14.83 -2.97 -3.87
C HIS A 239 13.33 -2.79 -4.14
N PHE A 240 12.67 -3.94 -4.35
CA PHE A 240 11.23 -4.04 -4.55
C PHE A 240 10.68 -5.12 -3.61
N VAL A 241 9.58 -4.81 -2.90
CA VAL A 241 8.90 -5.74 -1.99
C VAL A 241 7.40 -5.67 -2.17
N GLY A 242 6.72 -6.82 -2.07
CA GLY A 242 5.27 -6.89 -2.02
C GLY A 242 4.73 -6.35 -0.69
N LYS A 243 3.55 -5.73 -0.71
CA LYS A 243 2.86 -5.29 0.51
C LYS A 243 2.55 -6.49 1.42
N VAL A 244 2.53 -6.25 2.72
CA VAL A 244 2.18 -7.17 3.81
C VAL A 244 3.02 -8.46 3.91
N ASP A 245 4.24 -8.44 3.41
CA ASP A 245 5.24 -9.50 3.61
C ASP A 245 6.31 -9.04 4.60
N THR A 246 6.09 -9.32 5.88
CA THR A 246 6.99 -8.90 6.98
C THR A 246 8.39 -9.47 6.80
N ASP A 247 8.52 -10.75 6.44
CA ASP A 247 9.83 -11.39 6.31
C ASP A 247 10.63 -10.78 5.17
N LEU A 248 9.96 -10.46 4.06
CA LEU A 248 10.61 -9.83 2.92
C LEU A 248 11.00 -8.37 3.23
N ILE A 249 10.16 -7.62 3.97
CA ILE A 249 10.50 -6.26 4.43
C ILE A 249 11.76 -6.29 5.29
N VAL A 250 11.81 -7.18 6.29
CA VAL A 250 12.96 -7.31 7.19
C VAL A 250 14.21 -7.74 6.44
N ALA A 251 14.10 -8.76 5.58
CA ALA A 251 15.22 -9.21 4.74
C ALA A 251 15.74 -8.10 3.83
N THR A 252 14.84 -7.23 3.34
CA THR A 252 15.22 -6.08 2.52
C THR A 252 15.94 -5.02 3.33
N ILE A 253 15.48 -4.70 4.53
CA ILE A 253 16.18 -3.78 5.44
C ILE A 253 17.62 -4.27 5.68
N HIS A 254 17.81 -5.57 5.94
CA HIS A 254 19.15 -6.15 6.10
C HIS A 254 20.02 -6.02 4.84
N LYS A 255 19.48 -6.30 3.67
CA LYS A 255 20.24 -6.12 2.40
C LYS A 255 20.67 -4.68 2.19
N ILE A 256 19.80 -3.71 2.50
CA ILE A 256 20.13 -2.29 2.44
C ILE A 256 21.20 -1.94 3.46
N GLU A 257 21.08 -2.48 4.69
CA GLU A 257 22.07 -2.30 5.74
C GLU A 257 23.46 -2.79 5.32
N GLU A 258 23.54 -4.02 4.83
CA GLU A 258 24.81 -4.61 4.35
C GLU A 258 25.45 -3.77 3.23
N LYS A 259 24.64 -3.24 2.32
CA LYS A 259 25.14 -2.47 1.16
C LYS A 259 25.55 -1.05 1.53
N TYR A 260 24.78 -0.37 2.37
CA TYR A 260 24.94 1.08 2.62
C TYR A 260 25.53 1.41 3.99
N TYR A 261 25.45 0.48 4.95
CA TYR A 261 25.91 0.66 6.34
C TYR A 261 26.76 -0.53 6.80
N PRO A 262 27.80 -0.94 6.01
CA PRO A 262 28.62 -2.11 6.38
C PRO A 262 29.22 -1.89 7.75
N GLN A 263 29.10 -2.90 8.62
CA GLN A 263 29.77 -2.87 9.91
C GLN A 263 31.27 -2.90 9.64
N THR A 264 31.97 -1.88 10.11
CA THR A 264 33.44 -1.89 10.14
C THR A 264 33.86 -2.96 11.14
N VAL A 265 34.46 -4.05 10.66
CA VAL A 265 35.08 -5.11 11.46
C VAL A 265 36.31 -4.58 12.17
#